data_1f01a4d154dcb5c07db1b8b7b1b64c91
#
_entry.id   1f01a4d154dcb5c07db1b8b7b1b64c91
#
_cell.length_a   1.000
_cell.length_b   1.000
_cell.length_c   1.000
_cell.angle_alpha   90.00
_cell.angle_beta   90.00
_cell.angle_gamma   90.00
#
_symmetry.space_group_name_H-M   'P 1'
#
loop_
_entity.id
_entity.type
_entity.pdbx_description
1 polymer ?
#
loop_
_entity_poly.entity_id
_entity_poly.type
_entity_poly.pdbx_seq_one_letter_code
_entity_poly.pdbx_strand_id
1 'polypeptide(L)'
;MNDLRVEDVMTASVASISGEATLSEAAGTMHDRGIGSLVVPGAEAGILTSTDVLGAVAEGRDPERTTVADLMTSPVESIAVGLRLEEVAAMMTSYDIDHLPVRDADGDYVGVVSATDLRETIAR
;
A
#
# COMPACT_ATOMS: atom_id res chain seq x y z
N MET A 1 -15.15 -17.30 4.70
CA MET A 1 -14.19 -16.25 5.11
C MET A 1 -13.61 -16.48 6.50
N ASN A 2 -14.28 -17.24 7.33
CA ASN A 2 -13.93 -17.36 8.75
C ASN A 2 -12.51 -17.83 9.05
N ASP A 3 -11.96 -18.69 8.20
CA ASP A 3 -10.64 -19.25 8.42
C ASP A 3 -9.54 -18.57 7.59
N LEU A 4 -9.91 -17.59 6.78
CA LEU A 4 -8.94 -16.91 5.94
C LEU A 4 -8.12 -15.88 6.72
N ARG A 5 -6.85 -15.85 6.41
CA ARG A 5 -5.87 -14.94 6.98
C ARG A 5 -5.38 -13.99 5.88
N VAL A 6 -4.73 -12.92 6.31
CA VAL A 6 -4.13 -11.95 5.40
C VAL A 6 -3.24 -12.62 4.36
N GLU A 7 -2.42 -13.57 4.78
CA GLU A 7 -1.49 -14.28 3.89
C GLU A 7 -2.20 -15.03 2.75
N ASP A 8 -3.47 -15.36 2.92
CA ASP A 8 -4.25 -16.08 1.90
C ASP A 8 -4.74 -15.17 0.78
N VAL A 9 -4.80 -13.86 1.02
CA VAL A 9 -5.39 -12.90 0.07
C VAL A 9 -4.47 -11.76 -0.33
N MET A 10 -3.35 -11.56 0.35
CA MET A 10 -2.43 -10.46 0.03
C MET A 10 -1.76 -10.66 -1.32
N THR A 11 -1.36 -9.56 -1.93
CA THR A 11 -0.41 -9.60 -3.04
C THR A 11 0.96 -9.88 -2.44
N ALA A 12 1.56 -11.00 -2.81
CA ALA A 12 2.69 -11.59 -2.09
C ALA A 12 4.04 -10.96 -2.38
N SER A 13 4.22 -10.04 -3.22
CA SER A 13 5.49 -9.35 -3.39
C SER A 13 5.29 -7.87 -3.16
N VAL A 14 6.24 -7.26 -2.49
CA VAL A 14 6.18 -5.85 -2.17
C VAL A 14 7.12 -5.08 -3.08
N ALA A 15 6.56 -4.15 -3.82
CA ALA A 15 7.37 -3.18 -4.55
C ALA A 15 7.65 -2.02 -3.61
N SER A 16 8.90 -1.59 -3.58
CA SER A 16 9.31 -0.45 -2.77
C SER A 16 9.96 0.61 -3.63
N ILE A 17 10.00 1.83 -3.09
CA ILE A 17 10.61 2.97 -3.76
C ILE A 17 11.20 3.89 -2.71
N SER A 18 12.24 4.63 -3.09
CA SER A 18 12.85 5.63 -2.21
C SER A 18 11.92 6.84 -2.04
N GLY A 19 11.89 7.40 -0.84
CA GLY A 19 11.18 8.65 -0.59
C GLY A 19 11.73 9.82 -1.40
N GLU A 20 12.97 9.72 -1.87
CA GLU A 20 13.61 10.76 -2.70
C GLU A 20 13.30 10.62 -4.18
N ALA A 21 12.68 9.52 -4.60
CA ALA A 21 12.27 9.33 -5.99
C ALA A 21 11.20 10.35 -6.37
N THR A 22 11.14 10.66 -7.66
CA THR A 22 10.17 11.65 -8.17
C THR A 22 8.80 11.02 -8.37
N LEU A 23 7.78 11.85 -8.44
CA LEU A 23 6.43 11.44 -8.81
C LEU A 23 6.44 10.71 -10.16
N SER A 24 7.22 11.21 -11.13
CA SER A 24 7.35 10.59 -12.44
C SER A 24 7.90 9.16 -12.34
N GLU A 25 8.93 8.95 -11.54
CA GLU A 25 9.51 7.63 -11.32
C GLU A 25 8.51 6.68 -10.66
N ALA A 26 7.79 7.17 -9.66
CA ALA A 26 6.79 6.36 -8.95
C ALA A 26 5.64 5.95 -9.88
N ALA A 27 5.12 6.90 -10.66
CA ALA A 27 4.05 6.64 -11.61
C ALA A 27 4.50 5.62 -12.66
N GLY A 28 5.72 5.76 -13.15
CA GLY A 28 6.31 4.81 -14.11
C GLY A 28 6.41 3.40 -13.54
N THR A 29 6.88 3.28 -12.31
CA THR A 29 7.01 1.99 -11.64
C THR A 29 5.64 1.32 -11.47
N MET A 30 4.65 2.07 -11.02
CA MET A 30 3.30 1.53 -10.85
C MET A 30 2.72 1.08 -12.18
N HIS A 31 2.89 1.90 -13.22
CA HIS A 31 2.38 1.61 -14.57
C HIS A 31 3.04 0.36 -15.16
N ASP A 32 4.37 0.32 -15.12
CA ASP A 32 5.13 -0.78 -15.74
C ASP A 32 4.90 -2.12 -15.06
N ARG A 33 4.68 -2.09 -13.76
CA ARG A 33 4.46 -3.30 -12.97
C ARG A 33 2.99 -3.63 -12.75
N GLY A 34 2.08 -2.77 -13.17
CA GLY A 34 0.64 -2.99 -13.03
C GLY A 34 0.20 -3.04 -11.57
N ILE A 35 0.77 -2.20 -10.71
CA ILE A 35 0.49 -2.18 -9.28
C ILE A 35 -0.02 -0.82 -8.84
N GLY A 36 -0.78 -0.80 -7.74
CA GLY A 36 -1.43 0.42 -7.24
C GLY A 36 -0.83 0.98 -5.97
N SER A 37 0.27 0.40 -5.48
CA SER A 37 0.91 0.90 -4.26
C SER A 37 2.40 0.59 -4.23
N LEU A 38 3.15 1.43 -3.53
CA LEU A 38 4.59 1.26 -3.31
C LEU A 38 4.87 1.51 -1.84
N VAL A 39 5.63 0.62 -1.23
CA VAL A 39 6.09 0.81 0.15
C VAL A 39 7.36 1.66 0.13
N VAL A 40 7.44 2.61 1.05
CA VAL A 40 8.60 3.49 1.18
C VAL A 40 9.32 3.13 2.47
N PRO A 41 10.43 2.38 2.40
CA PRO A 41 11.14 1.96 3.61
C PRO A 41 11.82 3.15 4.30
N GLY A 42 12.04 3.01 5.60
CA GLY A 42 12.73 4.03 6.38
C GLY A 42 12.35 3.94 7.84
N ALA A 43 12.89 4.85 8.65
CA ALA A 43 12.58 4.92 10.08
C ALA A 43 11.08 5.14 10.31
N GLU A 44 10.47 5.96 9.47
CA GLU A 44 9.03 6.13 9.43
C GLU A 44 8.55 5.66 8.07
N ALA A 45 8.37 4.36 7.93
CA ALA A 45 7.94 3.77 6.68
C ALA A 45 6.63 4.39 6.20
N GLY A 46 6.49 4.51 4.89
CA GLY A 46 5.32 5.10 4.28
C GLY A 46 4.74 4.22 3.19
N ILE A 47 3.62 4.64 2.65
CA ILE A 47 3.01 4.03 1.49
C ILE A 47 2.55 5.11 0.51
N LEU A 48 2.79 4.87 -0.76
CA LEU A 48 2.31 5.72 -1.85
C LEU A 48 1.34 4.90 -2.69
N THR A 49 0.16 5.45 -2.96
CA THR A 49 -0.85 4.75 -3.75
C THR A 49 -1.12 5.48 -5.07
N SER A 50 -1.76 4.77 -6.00
CA SER A 50 -2.17 5.37 -7.26
C SER A 50 -3.14 6.54 -7.06
N THR A 51 -3.94 6.51 -6.00
CA THR A 51 -4.81 7.64 -5.64
C THR A 51 -3.99 8.88 -5.29
N ASP A 52 -2.87 8.70 -4.57
CA ASP A 52 -1.97 9.81 -4.24
C ASP A 52 -1.37 10.43 -5.51
N VAL A 53 -0.97 9.56 -6.45
CA VAL A 53 -0.40 10.00 -7.74
C VAL A 53 -1.45 10.79 -8.53
N LEU A 54 -2.67 10.28 -8.62
CA LEU A 54 -3.76 10.95 -9.31
C LEU A 54 -4.06 12.32 -8.69
N GLY A 55 -4.10 12.38 -7.36
CA GLY A 55 -4.33 13.63 -6.64
C GLY A 55 -3.27 14.66 -6.95
N ALA A 56 -2.01 14.25 -6.99
CA ALA A 56 -0.90 15.15 -7.31
C ALA A 56 -1.02 15.71 -8.73
N VAL A 57 -1.39 14.87 -9.69
CA VAL A 57 -1.61 15.30 -11.08
C VAL A 57 -2.77 16.29 -11.15
N ALA A 58 -3.86 16.00 -10.45
CA ALA A 58 -5.04 16.89 -10.42
C ALA A 58 -4.71 18.25 -9.81
N GLU A 59 -3.78 18.31 -8.86
CA GLU A 59 -3.32 19.55 -8.25
C GLU A 59 -2.32 20.32 -9.11
N GLY A 60 -1.89 19.75 -10.22
CA GLY A 60 -0.92 20.37 -11.11
C GLY A 60 0.52 20.32 -10.61
N ARG A 61 0.86 19.37 -9.77
CA ARG A 61 2.22 19.26 -9.24
C ARG A 61 3.18 18.81 -10.34
N ASP A 62 4.39 19.35 -10.28
CA ASP A 62 5.44 19.02 -11.27
C ASP A 62 5.97 17.60 -11.02
N PRO A 63 5.79 16.65 -11.95
CA PRO A 63 6.21 15.27 -11.75
C PRO A 63 7.72 15.09 -11.55
N GLU A 64 8.52 16.01 -12.06
CA GLU A 64 9.97 15.93 -11.95
C GLU A 64 10.52 16.56 -10.68
N ARG A 65 9.72 17.36 -9.99
CA ARG A 65 10.14 18.09 -8.79
C ARG A 65 9.43 17.66 -7.52
N THR A 66 8.33 16.92 -7.66
CA THR A 66 7.59 16.39 -6.51
C THR A 66 8.17 15.04 -6.15
N THR A 67 8.48 14.82 -4.88
CA THR A 67 9.06 13.56 -4.43
C THR A 67 7.98 12.65 -3.84
N VAL A 68 8.30 11.37 -3.76
CA VAL A 68 7.46 10.37 -3.09
C VAL A 68 7.22 10.78 -1.64
N ALA A 69 8.25 11.26 -0.95
CA ALA A 69 8.14 11.71 0.44
C ALA A 69 7.12 12.83 0.63
N ASP A 70 6.95 13.68 -0.39
CA ASP A 70 5.96 14.77 -0.34
C ASP A 70 4.52 14.27 -0.38
N LEU A 71 4.30 13.09 -0.94
CA LEU A 71 2.97 12.58 -1.25
C LEU A 71 2.56 11.37 -0.41
N MET A 72 3.51 10.61 0.11
CA MET A 72 3.22 9.37 0.81
C MET A 72 2.48 9.59 2.13
N THR A 73 1.76 8.58 2.58
CA THR A 73 1.25 8.52 3.94
C THR A 73 2.31 7.91 4.83
N SER A 74 2.70 8.60 5.91
CA SER A 74 3.75 8.14 6.83
C SER A 74 3.47 8.71 8.23
N PRO A 75 3.69 7.94 9.30
CA PRO A 75 3.99 6.50 9.26
C PRO A 75 2.79 5.70 8.78
N VAL A 76 3.03 4.57 8.13
CA VAL A 76 1.96 3.72 7.62
C VAL A 76 1.62 2.63 8.64
N GLU A 77 0.33 2.35 8.78
CA GLU A 77 -0.12 1.19 9.54
C GLU A 77 0.25 -0.08 8.78
N SER A 78 0.69 -1.10 9.50
CA SER A 78 0.98 -2.41 8.92
C SER A 78 0.31 -3.51 9.74
N ILE A 79 0.16 -4.66 9.11
CA ILE A 79 -0.53 -5.81 9.74
C ILE A 79 0.32 -7.07 9.64
N ALA A 80 0.03 -8.02 10.52
CA ALA A 80 0.74 -9.31 10.54
C ALA A 80 0.08 -10.29 9.56
N VAL A 81 0.90 -11.20 9.01
CA VAL A 81 0.46 -12.22 8.04
C VAL A 81 -0.66 -13.12 8.56
N GLY A 82 -0.71 -13.34 9.86
CA GLY A 82 -1.70 -14.24 10.48
C GLY A 82 -3.00 -13.59 10.90
N LEU A 83 -3.17 -12.30 10.63
CA LEU A 83 -4.39 -11.58 11.02
C LEU A 83 -5.59 -12.10 10.23
N ARG A 84 -6.75 -12.12 10.85
CA ARG A 84 -7.98 -12.56 10.18
C ARG A 84 -8.55 -11.46 9.30
N LEU A 85 -9.21 -11.83 8.22
CA LEU A 85 -9.76 -10.86 7.27
C LEU A 85 -10.79 -9.94 7.91
N GLU A 86 -11.63 -10.43 8.83
CA GLU A 86 -12.59 -9.56 9.52
C GLU A 86 -11.91 -8.46 10.34
N GLU A 87 -10.75 -8.76 10.91
CA GLU A 87 -9.98 -7.78 11.67
C GLU A 87 -9.40 -6.71 10.73
N VAL A 88 -8.90 -7.14 9.57
CA VAL A 88 -8.37 -6.22 8.56
C VAL A 88 -9.48 -5.32 8.01
N ALA A 89 -10.64 -5.90 7.71
CA ALA A 89 -11.78 -5.13 7.22
C ALA A 89 -12.19 -4.05 8.23
N ALA A 90 -12.20 -4.40 9.52
CA ALA A 90 -12.51 -3.46 10.59
C ALA A 90 -11.47 -2.34 10.66
N MET A 91 -10.19 -2.66 10.51
CA MET A 91 -9.11 -1.67 10.50
C MET A 91 -9.25 -0.70 9.33
N MET A 92 -9.52 -1.21 8.14
CA MET A 92 -9.69 -0.37 6.95
C MET A 92 -10.85 0.60 7.11
N THR A 93 -11.95 0.14 7.70
CA THR A 93 -13.11 0.98 7.96
C THR A 93 -12.82 2.02 9.04
N SER A 94 -12.24 1.59 10.16
CA SER A 94 -11.98 2.46 11.31
C SER A 94 -10.96 3.55 11.02
N TYR A 95 -9.96 3.25 10.22
CA TYR A 95 -8.88 4.19 9.90
C TYR A 95 -9.04 4.85 8.52
N ASP A 96 -10.09 4.48 7.79
CA ASP A 96 -10.35 5.00 6.44
C ASP A 96 -9.14 4.80 5.52
N ILE A 97 -8.63 3.58 5.47
CA ILE A 97 -7.48 3.21 4.65
C ILE A 97 -7.80 2.05 3.72
N ASP A 98 -7.25 2.09 2.51
CA ASP A 98 -7.53 1.15 1.42
C ASP A 98 -6.44 0.12 1.19
N HIS A 99 -5.25 0.35 1.73
CA HIS A 99 -4.08 -0.50 1.52
C HIS A 99 -3.34 -0.64 2.82
N LEU A 100 -2.97 -1.88 3.15
CA LEU A 100 -2.19 -2.17 4.36
C LEU A 100 -1.01 -3.05 4.00
N PRO A 101 0.22 -2.57 4.21
CA PRO A 101 1.40 -3.42 4.09
C PRO A 101 1.35 -4.53 5.13
N VAL A 102 1.87 -5.69 4.76
CA VAL A 102 1.86 -6.90 5.59
C VAL A 102 3.30 -7.24 5.98
N ARG A 103 3.51 -7.46 7.27
CA ARG A 103 4.81 -7.86 7.81
C ARG A 103 4.77 -9.30 8.31
N ASP A 104 5.87 -10.01 8.12
CA ASP A 104 6.04 -11.34 8.70
C ASP A 104 6.54 -11.25 10.15
N ALA A 105 6.82 -12.40 10.76
CA ALA A 105 7.28 -12.47 12.14
C ALA A 105 8.63 -11.78 12.39
N ASP A 106 9.43 -11.65 11.35
CA ASP A 106 10.74 -10.98 11.41
C ASP A 106 10.62 -9.46 11.18
N GLY A 107 9.42 -8.98 10.89
CA GLY A 107 9.18 -7.56 10.64
C GLY A 107 9.43 -7.13 9.20
N ASP A 108 9.67 -8.07 8.30
CA ASP A 108 9.87 -7.77 6.90
C ASP A 108 8.54 -7.59 6.18
N TYR A 109 8.49 -6.64 5.25
CA TYR A 109 7.31 -6.44 4.42
C TYR A 109 7.24 -7.56 3.38
N VAL A 110 6.16 -8.34 3.41
CA VAL A 110 5.99 -9.50 2.55
C VAL A 110 4.81 -9.42 1.60
N GLY A 111 3.99 -8.39 1.74
CA GLY A 111 2.83 -8.23 0.87
C GLY A 111 2.07 -6.95 1.16
N VAL A 112 1.01 -6.75 0.41
CA VAL A 112 0.06 -5.66 0.60
C VAL A 112 -1.35 -6.20 0.41
N VAL A 113 -2.26 -5.81 1.29
CA VAL A 113 -3.69 -6.11 1.16
C VAL A 113 -4.43 -4.84 0.80
N SER A 114 -5.26 -4.91 -0.22
CA SER A 114 -6.11 -3.78 -0.61
C SER A 114 -7.57 -4.03 -0.24
N ALA A 115 -8.35 -2.96 -0.15
CA ALA A 115 -9.80 -3.06 0.05
C ALA A 115 -10.44 -3.85 -1.10
N THR A 116 -9.91 -3.72 -2.31
CA THR A 116 -10.37 -4.49 -3.47
C THR A 116 -10.17 -5.98 -3.26
N ASP A 117 -9.00 -6.41 -2.74
CA ASP A 117 -8.73 -7.81 -2.43
C ASP A 117 -9.77 -8.37 -1.47
N LEU A 118 -10.12 -7.60 -0.44
CA LEU A 118 -11.13 -8.02 0.54
C LEU A 118 -12.51 -8.15 -0.09
N ARG A 119 -12.90 -7.16 -0.89
CA ARG A 119 -14.22 -7.18 -1.55
C ARG A 119 -14.36 -8.37 -2.50
N GLU A 120 -13.33 -8.67 -3.26
CA GLU A 120 -13.34 -9.81 -4.17
C GLU A 120 -13.44 -11.13 -3.43
N THR A 121 -12.75 -11.25 -2.30
CA THR A 121 -12.80 -12.45 -1.47
C THR A 121 -14.16 -12.63 -0.83
N ILE A 122 -14.73 -11.58 -0.28
CA ILE A 122 -16.04 -11.61 0.37
C ILE A 122 -17.15 -11.92 -0.63
N ALA A 123 -17.02 -11.43 -1.87
CA ALA A 123 -18.03 -11.63 -2.92
C ALA A 123 -18.10 -13.08 -3.42
N ARG A 124 -17.13 -13.92 -3.09
CA ARG A 124 -17.16 -15.35 -3.44
C ARG A 124 -18.06 -16.11 -2.48
#